data_c07ee7adb3ff4dd3e7d7ae45717ca31b
#
_entry.id   c07ee7adb3ff4dd3e7d7ae45717ca31b
#
_cell.length_a   1.000
_cell.length_b   1.000
_cell.length_c   1.000
_cell.angle_alpha   90.00
_cell.angle_beta   90.00
_cell.angle_gamma   90.00
#
_symmetry.space_group_name_H-M   'P 1'
#
loop_
_entity.id
_entity.type
_entity.pdbx_description
1 polymer ?
#
loop_
_entity_poly.entity_id
_entity_poly.type
_entity_poly.pdbx_seq_one_letter_code
_entity_poly.pdbx_strand_id
1 'polypeptide(L)'
;MSKLFPLLVEVPIACFRQSHAREYAETYPVPPPATVYGMLLSCVGEVNRYQHIGVKLAIAMLSSPTKSTVIRTFRRFKKREISDPTNARPDFQELLTDTRFIVCVDSSQEKNSPTLQERLENAFTHPETIDRFGGLCLGESRDLVNSIQRFTISTDEYYEWLTQDPDGLLTLPYWVDHVGSRGTKWQRYRLELSSLNPRVWTQIKTD
;
A
#
# COMPACT_ATOMS: atom_id res chain seq x y z
N MET A 1 16.60 20.36 -7.33
CA MET A 1 16.02 19.53 -6.26
C MET A 1 14.63 19.15 -6.71
N SER A 2 14.33 17.88 -6.96
CA SER A 2 12.96 17.46 -7.24
C SER A 2 12.09 17.87 -6.05
N LYS A 3 10.99 18.52 -6.34
CA LYS A 3 10.05 18.96 -5.28
C LYS A 3 9.37 17.71 -4.74
N LEU A 4 9.65 17.35 -3.48
CA LEU A 4 8.98 16.24 -2.81
C LEU A 4 7.46 16.43 -2.86
N PHE A 5 6.73 15.32 -3.03
CA PHE A 5 5.28 15.29 -3.03
C PHE A 5 4.75 14.41 -1.89
N PRO A 6 4.71 14.95 -0.66
CA PRO A 6 4.21 14.21 0.48
C PRO A 6 2.69 14.22 0.54
N LEU A 7 2.12 13.04 0.84
CA LEU A 7 0.70 12.81 1.06
C LEU A 7 0.48 12.17 2.42
N LEU A 8 -0.50 12.68 3.17
CA LEU A 8 -1.05 12.01 4.34
C LEU A 8 -2.17 11.07 3.89
N VAL A 9 -2.13 9.83 4.34
CA VAL A 9 -3.13 8.80 4.05
C VAL A 9 -3.71 8.27 5.34
N GLU A 10 -5.04 8.18 5.40
CA GLU A 10 -5.78 7.66 6.55
C GLU A 10 -6.70 6.53 6.11
N VAL A 11 -6.54 5.37 6.75
CA VAL A 11 -7.36 4.18 6.49
C VAL A 11 -7.89 3.65 7.82
N PRO A 12 -9.20 3.71 8.05
CA PRO A 12 -9.78 3.31 9.33
C PRO A 12 -9.56 1.84 9.67
N ILE A 13 -9.68 0.98 8.68
CA ILE A 13 -9.53 -0.47 8.80
C ILE A 13 -8.81 -0.99 7.56
N ALA A 14 -7.72 -1.73 7.75
CA ALA A 14 -6.94 -2.32 6.66
C ALA A 14 -6.47 -3.75 6.98
N CYS A 15 -6.34 -4.56 5.94
CA CYS A 15 -5.63 -5.83 5.97
C CYS A 15 -4.59 -5.87 4.84
N PHE A 16 -3.34 -5.79 5.21
CA PHE A 16 -2.22 -5.99 4.28
C PHE A 16 -1.85 -7.47 4.27
N ARG A 17 -2.69 -8.27 3.64
CA ARG A 17 -2.61 -9.72 3.71
C ARG A 17 -1.23 -10.24 3.30
N GLN A 18 -0.65 -11.09 4.16
CA GLN A 18 0.62 -11.75 3.87
C GLN A 18 0.45 -12.80 2.76
N SER A 19 1.46 -12.97 1.92
CA SER A 19 1.38 -13.83 0.73
C SER A 19 1.20 -15.31 1.06
N HIS A 20 1.67 -15.76 2.22
CA HIS A 20 1.54 -17.15 2.69
C HIS A 20 0.26 -17.39 3.52
N ALA A 21 -0.47 -16.35 3.88
CA ALA A 21 -1.70 -16.44 4.66
C ALA A 21 -2.79 -17.19 3.90
N ARG A 22 -3.38 -18.22 4.54
CA ARG A 22 -4.43 -19.06 3.94
C ARG A 22 -5.75 -18.90 4.70
N GLU A 23 -6.01 -19.81 5.62
CA GLU A 23 -7.23 -19.85 6.45
C GLU A 23 -7.20 -18.81 7.56
N TYR A 24 -6.02 -18.47 8.01
CA TYR A 24 -5.75 -17.34 8.89
C TYR A 24 -5.07 -16.25 8.06
N ALA A 25 -5.84 -15.21 7.73
CA ALA A 25 -5.36 -14.11 6.91
C ALA A 25 -4.59 -13.11 7.77
N GLU A 26 -3.31 -13.41 8.01
CA GLU A 26 -2.38 -12.52 8.72
C GLU A 26 -2.14 -11.23 7.92
N THR A 27 -2.00 -10.12 8.63
CA THR A 27 -1.66 -8.81 8.05
C THR A 27 -0.21 -8.45 8.31
N TYR A 28 0.42 -7.76 7.36
CA TYR A 28 1.63 -6.99 7.67
C TYR A 28 1.29 -5.85 8.63
N PRO A 29 2.20 -5.46 9.54
CA PRO A 29 1.94 -4.39 10.50
C PRO A 29 1.93 -2.98 9.89
N VAL A 30 2.43 -2.84 8.66
CA VAL A 30 2.53 -1.59 7.91
C VAL A 30 2.14 -1.80 6.45
N PRO A 31 1.71 -0.76 5.72
CA PRO A 31 1.39 -0.87 4.30
C PRO A 31 2.64 -1.21 3.48
N PRO A 32 2.65 -2.33 2.73
CA PRO A 32 3.75 -2.66 1.84
C PRO A 32 3.92 -1.63 0.72
N PRO A 33 5.16 -1.31 0.29
CA PRO A 33 5.39 -0.36 -0.80
C PRO A 33 4.63 -0.69 -2.09
N ALA A 34 4.51 -1.98 -2.46
CA ALA A 34 3.71 -2.39 -3.63
C ALA A 34 2.22 -2.08 -3.48
N THR A 35 1.67 -2.14 -2.25
CA THR A 35 0.26 -1.81 -1.97
C THR A 35 0.04 -0.31 -2.04
N VAL A 36 0.95 0.48 -1.45
CA VAL A 36 0.92 1.95 -1.54
C VAL A 36 1.05 2.41 -2.99
N TYR A 37 1.96 1.82 -3.77
CA TYR A 37 2.09 2.10 -5.19
C TYR A 37 0.78 1.86 -5.95
N GLY A 38 0.12 0.71 -5.71
CA GLY A 38 -1.17 0.40 -6.31
C GLY A 38 -2.26 1.42 -5.98
N MET A 39 -2.31 1.90 -4.74
CA MET A 39 -3.22 2.97 -4.31
C MET A 39 -2.93 4.28 -5.06
N LEU A 40 -1.66 4.68 -5.18
CA LEU A 40 -1.27 5.91 -5.90
C LEU A 40 -1.63 5.83 -7.39
N LEU A 41 -1.46 4.66 -8.04
CA LEU A 41 -1.93 4.44 -9.40
C LEU A 41 -3.46 4.60 -9.50
N SER A 42 -4.20 4.05 -8.53
CA SER A 42 -5.67 4.22 -8.47
C SER A 42 -6.07 5.68 -8.28
N CYS A 43 -5.30 6.48 -7.52
CA CYS A 43 -5.56 7.92 -7.37
C CYS A 43 -5.57 8.66 -8.71
N VAL A 44 -4.74 8.23 -9.66
CA VAL A 44 -4.60 8.84 -10.98
C VAL A 44 -5.31 8.07 -12.11
N GLY A 45 -6.13 7.07 -11.76
CA GLY A 45 -6.86 6.26 -12.74
C GLY A 45 -5.96 5.37 -13.62
N GLU A 46 -4.75 5.03 -13.17
CA GLU A 46 -3.81 4.22 -13.95
C GLU A 46 -4.02 2.73 -13.68
N VAL A 47 -4.27 1.97 -14.73
CA VAL A 47 -4.47 0.51 -14.67
C VAL A 47 -3.20 -0.26 -15.02
N ASN A 48 -2.26 0.36 -15.73
CA ASN A 48 -1.00 -0.26 -16.11
C ASN A 48 0.07 -0.04 -15.04
N ARG A 49 0.36 -1.06 -14.26
CA ARG A 49 1.38 -0.98 -13.20
C ARG A 49 2.79 -0.67 -13.70
N TYR A 50 3.09 -0.97 -14.96
CA TYR A 50 4.41 -0.74 -15.54
C TYR A 50 4.63 0.71 -15.98
N GLN A 51 3.56 1.54 -15.99
CA GLN A 51 3.63 2.90 -16.50
C GLN A 51 4.60 3.79 -15.71
N HIS A 52 4.68 3.62 -14.40
CA HIS A 52 5.47 4.48 -13.52
C HIS A 52 6.63 3.74 -12.85
N ILE A 53 7.25 2.79 -13.57
CA ILE A 53 8.49 2.13 -13.12
C ILE A 53 9.59 3.18 -12.98
N GLY A 54 10.35 3.09 -11.88
CA GLY A 54 11.40 4.04 -11.53
C GLY A 54 10.99 5.02 -10.43
N VAL A 55 9.69 5.19 -10.17
CA VAL A 55 9.23 6.01 -9.03
C VAL A 55 9.80 5.48 -7.72
N LYS A 56 10.14 6.39 -6.81
CA LYS A 56 10.56 6.05 -5.45
C LYS A 56 9.49 6.49 -4.45
N LEU A 57 9.27 5.66 -3.46
CA LEU A 57 8.33 5.91 -2.37
C LEU A 57 9.09 5.88 -1.04
N ALA A 58 8.85 6.88 -0.18
CA ALA A 58 9.26 6.85 1.22
C ALA A 58 7.99 6.87 2.08
N ILE A 59 7.88 5.91 3.00
CA ILE A 59 6.68 5.69 3.82
C ILE A 59 7.03 5.89 5.29
N ALA A 60 6.29 6.74 5.99
CA ALA A 60 6.45 6.94 7.43
C ALA A 60 5.12 6.74 8.17
N MET A 61 5.13 5.92 9.21
CA MET A 61 3.96 5.72 10.06
C MET A 61 3.74 6.93 10.97
N LEU A 62 2.49 7.36 11.10
CA LEU A 62 2.05 8.41 12.01
C LEU A 62 1.17 7.87 13.15
N SER A 63 0.77 6.62 13.07
CA SER A 63 0.04 5.92 14.12
C SER A 63 0.66 4.56 14.37
N SER A 64 0.38 3.99 15.53
CA SER A 64 0.64 2.58 15.84
C SER A 64 -0.68 1.82 15.74
N PRO A 65 -1.01 1.25 14.56
CA PRO A 65 -2.31 0.63 14.34
C PRO A 65 -2.58 -0.51 15.32
N THR A 66 -3.81 -0.56 15.85
CA THR A 66 -4.23 -1.66 16.72
C THR A 66 -4.64 -2.85 15.88
N LYS A 67 -4.08 -4.02 16.21
CA LYS A 67 -4.41 -5.28 15.54
C LYS A 67 -5.55 -6.01 16.25
N SER A 68 -6.54 -6.45 15.49
CA SER A 68 -7.63 -7.30 15.95
C SER A 68 -7.84 -8.47 14.99
N THR A 69 -8.48 -9.54 15.49
CA THR A 69 -8.83 -10.70 14.67
C THR A 69 -10.34 -10.83 14.58
N VAL A 70 -10.85 -10.96 13.37
CA VAL A 70 -12.27 -11.20 13.11
C VAL A 70 -12.47 -12.58 12.52
N ILE A 71 -13.62 -13.20 12.84
CA ILE A 71 -14.05 -14.45 12.22
C ILE A 71 -14.98 -14.11 11.08
N ARG A 72 -14.76 -14.71 9.92
CA ARG A 72 -15.59 -14.60 8.73
C ARG A 72 -16.07 -15.96 8.30
N THR A 73 -17.34 -16.05 7.97
CA THR A 73 -17.89 -17.27 7.38
C THR A 73 -17.93 -17.11 5.87
N PHE A 74 -17.08 -17.85 5.18
CA PHE A 74 -17.13 -17.95 3.73
C PHE A 74 -18.04 -19.11 3.32
N ARG A 75 -18.90 -18.89 2.32
CA ARG A 75 -19.68 -19.95 1.70
C ARG A 75 -18.99 -20.36 0.39
N ARG A 76 -18.61 -21.64 0.33
CA ARG A 76 -18.04 -22.26 -0.87
C ARG A 76 -19.02 -23.32 -1.33
N PHE A 77 -19.49 -23.21 -2.56
CA PHE A 77 -20.41 -24.20 -3.12
C PHE A 77 -19.65 -25.49 -3.51
N LYS A 78 -19.27 -26.27 -2.51
CA LYS A 78 -18.68 -27.60 -2.71
C LYS A 78 -19.72 -28.65 -3.03
N LYS A 79 -20.92 -28.48 -2.53
CA LYS A 79 -22.07 -29.33 -2.73
C LYS A 79 -23.20 -28.56 -3.39
N ARG A 80 -24.05 -29.28 -4.17
CA ARG A 80 -25.14 -28.68 -4.94
C ARG A 80 -26.23 -28.09 -4.05
N GLU A 81 -26.41 -28.64 -2.85
CA GLU A 81 -27.37 -28.13 -1.90
C GLU A 81 -26.79 -26.95 -1.13
N ILE A 82 -27.42 -25.78 -1.23
CA ILE A 82 -26.95 -24.53 -0.64
C ILE A 82 -26.92 -24.59 0.89
N SER A 83 -27.87 -25.34 1.49
CA SER A 83 -28.02 -25.55 2.94
C SER A 83 -26.99 -26.49 3.55
N ASP A 84 -26.21 -27.22 2.73
CA ASP A 84 -25.21 -28.18 3.23
C ASP A 84 -24.19 -27.43 4.11
N PRO A 85 -24.03 -27.81 5.39
CA PRO A 85 -23.15 -27.14 6.32
C PRO A 85 -21.67 -27.18 5.89
N THR A 86 -21.27 -28.15 5.05
CA THR A 86 -19.90 -28.24 4.53
C THR A 86 -19.58 -27.15 3.49
N ASN A 87 -20.60 -26.41 3.02
CA ASN A 87 -20.42 -25.24 2.18
C ASN A 87 -20.02 -23.99 2.99
N ALA A 88 -20.20 -24.00 4.32
CA ALA A 88 -19.77 -22.93 5.19
C ALA A 88 -18.41 -23.25 5.80
N ARG A 89 -17.51 -22.25 5.82
CA ARG A 89 -16.22 -22.37 6.45
C ARG A 89 -15.90 -21.09 7.22
N PRO A 90 -15.55 -21.16 8.51
CA PRO A 90 -14.98 -20.03 9.21
C PRO A 90 -13.53 -19.82 8.76
N ASP A 91 -13.19 -18.59 8.43
CA ASP A 91 -11.81 -18.13 8.22
C ASP A 91 -11.53 -16.98 9.19
N PHE A 92 -10.31 -16.90 9.66
CA PHE A 92 -9.86 -15.81 10.54
C PHE A 92 -9.13 -14.75 9.72
N GLN A 93 -9.32 -13.50 10.10
CA GLN A 93 -8.61 -12.40 9.47
C GLN A 93 -8.13 -11.38 10.49
N GLU A 94 -6.85 -11.03 10.41
CA GLU A 94 -6.31 -9.89 11.13
C GLU A 94 -6.69 -8.60 10.41
N LEU A 95 -7.02 -7.58 11.21
CA LEU A 95 -7.30 -6.22 10.77
C LEU A 95 -6.46 -5.25 11.58
N LEU A 96 -5.97 -4.21 10.93
CA LEU A 96 -5.38 -3.04 11.55
C LEU A 96 -6.40 -1.93 11.60
N THR A 97 -6.50 -1.25 12.74
CA THR A 97 -7.36 -0.06 12.90
C THR A 97 -6.53 1.18 13.14
N ASP A 98 -6.99 2.32 12.64
CA ASP A 98 -6.31 3.63 12.73
C ASP A 98 -4.94 3.63 12.03
N THR A 99 -4.90 3.18 10.78
CA THR A 99 -3.67 3.24 9.98
C THR A 99 -3.52 4.63 9.37
N ARG A 100 -2.54 5.40 9.86
CA ARG A 100 -2.17 6.73 9.33
C ARG A 100 -0.69 6.75 8.99
N PHE A 101 -0.38 7.24 7.80
CA PHE A 101 1.00 7.31 7.33
C PHE A 101 1.20 8.43 6.32
N ILE A 102 2.45 8.85 6.17
CA ILE A 102 2.90 9.73 5.09
C ILE A 102 3.49 8.86 3.98
N VAL A 103 3.21 9.20 2.73
CA VAL A 103 3.97 8.71 1.58
C VAL A 103 4.55 9.90 0.81
N CYS A 104 5.87 9.92 0.65
CA CYS A 104 6.58 10.85 -0.24
C CYS A 104 6.81 10.16 -1.58
N VAL A 105 6.56 10.88 -2.67
CA VAL A 105 6.76 10.42 -4.04
C VAL A 105 7.92 11.19 -4.66
N ASP A 106 8.88 10.47 -5.25
CA ASP A 106 9.98 11.01 -6.05
C ASP A 106 9.98 10.34 -7.43
N SER A 107 9.61 11.10 -8.43
CA SER A 107 9.55 10.67 -9.83
C SER A 107 10.80 10.97 -10.65
N SER A 108 11.91 11.34 -9.99
CA SER A 108 13.15 11.76 -10.67
C SER A 108 13.80 10.68 -11.55
N GLN A 109 13.46 9.41 -11.34
CA GLN A 109 13.99 8.29 -12.12
C GLN A 109 12.95 7.63 -13.04
N GLU A 110 11.75 8.17 -13.11
CA GLU A 110 10.76 7.75 -14.11
C GLU A 110 11.19 8.17 -15.50
N LYS A 111 10.88 7.30 -16.48
CA LYS A 111 11.18 7.57 -17.90
C LYS A 111 9.97 8.09 -18.67
N ASN A 112 8.78 7.86 -18.13
CA ASN A 112 7.52 8.24 -18.79
C ASN A 112 7.10 9.65 -18.41
N SER A 113 6.39 10.31 -19.32
CA SER A 113 5.75 11.61 -19.11
C SER A 113 4.27 11.51 -19.52
N PRO A 114 3.34 12.04 -18.73
CA PRO A 114 3.58 12.65 -17.42
C PRO A 114 4.03 11.64 -16.38
N THR A 115 4.85 12.08 -15.43
CA THR A 115 5.30 11.28 -14.29
C THR A 115 4.17 11.01 -13.29
N LEU A 116 4.35 10.04 -12.39
CA LEU A 116 3.34 9.77 -11.34
C LEU A 116 3.11 11.00 -10.47
N GLN A 117 4.18 11.73 -10.12
CA GLN A 117 4.04 12.95 -9.32
C GLN A 117 3.20 14.00 -10.04
N GLU A 118 3.47 14.28 -11.34
CA GLU A 118 2.69 15.24 -12.12
C GLU A 118 1.22 14.84 -12.24
N ARG A 119 0.95 13.55 -12.44
CA ARG A 119 -0.42 13.02 -12.46
C ARG A 119 -1.12 13.15 -11.12
N LEU A 120 -0.42 12.89 -10.00
CA LEU A 120 -0.95 13.11 -8.65
C LEU A 120 -1.24 14.60 -8.42
N GLU A 121 -0.32 15.50 -8.79
CA GLU A 121 -0.55 16.96 -8.70
C GLU A 121 -1.83 17.36 -9.44
N ASN A 122 -2.02 16.84 -10.66
CA ASN A 122 -3.24 17.07 -11.43
C ASN A 122 -4.48 16.48 -10.74
N ALA A 123 -4.41 15.25 -10.22
CA ALA A 123 -5.54 14.59 -9.57
C ALA A 123 -6.01 15.33 -8.31
N PHE A 124 -5.10 16.01 -7.60
CA PHE A 124 -5.45 16.81 -6.42
C PHE A 124 -5.96 18.22 -6.74
N THR A 125 -5.62 18.75 -7.93
CA THR A 125 -6.09 20.07 -8.39
C THR A 125 -7.34 19.98 -9.24
N HIS A 126 -7.48 18.90 -10.00
CA HIS A 126 -8.58 18.66 -10.96
C HIS A 126 -9.13 17.23 -10.80
N PRO A 127 -9.70 16.89 -9.63
CA PRO A 127 -10.20 15.55 -9.36
C PRO A 127 -11.31 15.09 -10.30
N GLU A 128 -12.04 16.02 -10.89
CA GLU A 128 -13.09 15.79 -11.90
C GLU A 128 -12.55 15.19 -13.20
N THR A 129 -11.25 15.28 -13.46
CA THR A 129 -10.61 14.74 -14.67
C THR A 129 -10.19 13.27 -14.51
N ILE A 130 -10.30 12.72 -13.31
CA ILE A 130 -9.83 11.37 -13.01
C ILE A 130 -10.96 10.35 -13.18
N ASP A 131 -10.79 9.47 -14.16
CA ASP A 131 -11.63 8.29 -14.32
C ASP A 131 -10.95 7.07 -13.66
N ARG A 132 -11.64 6.47 -12.69
CA ARG A 132 -11.16 5.26 -12.03
C ARG A 132 -12.28 4.28 -11.76
N PHE A 133 -11.95 3.02 -11.77
CA PHE A 133 -12.88 1.95 -11.46
C PHE A 133 -12.90 1.67 -9.94
N GLY A 134 -14.07 1.80 -9.33
CA GLY A 134 -14.31 1.49 -7.92
C GLY A 134 -13.83 2.55 -6.93
N GLY A 135 -13.93 2.23 -5.65
CA GLY A 135 -13.48 3.09 -4.56
C GLY A 135 -11.97 3.07 -4.38
N LEU A 136 -11.42 4.16 -3.83
CA LEU A 136 -10.01 4.18 -3.43
C LEU A 136 -9.83 3.31 -2.19
N CYS A 137 -8.98 2.29 -2.28
CA CYS A 137 -8.72 1.35 -1.20
C CYS A 137 -7.22 1.14 -0.99
N LEU A 138 -6.85 0.68 0.22
CA LEU A 138 -5.48 0.32 0.57
C LEU A 138 -5.48 -1.00 1.34
N GLY A 139 -5.02 -2.06 0.72
CA GLY A 139 -5.10 -3.44 1.21
C GLY A 139 -6.11 -4.24 0.41
N GLU A 140 -7.17 -4.73 1.03
CA GLU A 140 -8.27 -5.38 0.31
C GLU A 140 -9.23 -4.35 -0.31
N SER A 141 -10.00 -4.74 -1.32
CA SER A 141 -10.91 -3.83 -2.06
C SER A 141 -11.99 -3.16 -1.19
N ARG A 142 -12.22 -3.65 0.01
CA ARG A 142 -13.15 -3.08 1.01
C ARG A 142 -12.49 -2.16 2.03
N ASP A 143 -11.16 -2.14 2.08
CA ASP A 143 -10.39 -1.33 3.01
C ASP A 143 -10.26 0.09 2.41
N LEU A 144 -11.37 0.83 2.49
CA LEU A 144 -11.49 2.13 1.84
C LEU A 144 -10.58 3.16 2.53
N VAL A 145 -9.92 3.96 1.71
CA VAL A 145 -9.18 5.14 2.16
C VAL A 145 -10.18 6.20 2.59
N ASN A 146 -10.09 6.62 3.85
CA ASN A 146 -10.94 7.68 4.40
C ASN A 146 -10.52 9.05 3.89
N SER A 147 -9.21 9.29 3.87
CA SER A 147 -8.64 10.58 3.49
C SER A 147 -7.28 10.38 2.86
N ILE A 148 -7.03 11.15 1.81
CA ILE A 148 -5.71 11.35 1.22
C ILE A 148 -5.57 12.84 0.90
N GLN A 149 -4.54 13.47 1.43
CA GLN A 149 -4.36 14.92 1.30
C GLN A 149 -2.90 15.31 1.22
N ARG A 150 -2.66 16.50 0.67
CA ARG A 150 -1.32 17.08 0.66
C ARG A 150 -0.83 17.27 2.09
N PHE A 151 0.42 16.91 2.32
CA PHE A 151 1.10 17.08 3.60
C PHE A 151 2.33 17.96 3.44
N THR A 152 2.72 18.63 4.51
CA THR A 152 3.98 19.36 4.56
C THR A 152 4.92 18.59 5.48
N ILE A 153 6.07 18.19 4.94
CA ILE A 153 7.12 17.52 5.69
C ILE A 153 8.29 18.46 5.88
N SER A 154 8.80 18.52 7.09
CA SER A 154 10.09 19.17 7.37
C SER A 154 11.20 18.11 7.24
N THR A 155 12.29 18.46 6.56
CA THR A 155 13.46 17.56 6.42
C THR A 155 14.16 17.31 7.74
N ASP A 156 13.95 18.19 8.73
CA ASP A 156 14.58 18.14 10.05
C ASP A 156 13.72 17.44 11.10
N GLU A 157 12.44 17.16 10.77
CA GLU A 157 11.56 16.41 11.64
C GLU A 157 11.82 14.91 11.56
N TYR A 158 11.59 14.24 12.69
CA TYR A 158 11.75 12.79 12.83
C TYR A 158 10.39 12.13 12.70
N TYR A 159 10.33 11.14 11.78
CA TYR A 159 9.16 10.29 11.58
C TYR A 159 9.58 8.82 11.66
N GLU A 160 8.64 7.93 11.95
CA GLU A 160 8.90 6.49 11.97
C GLU A 160 8.88 5.92 10.54
N TRP A 161 10.05 6.01 9.88
CA TRP A 161 10.22 5.62 8.48
C TRP A 161 10.36 4.12 8.31
N LEU A 162 9.77 3.62 7.22
CA LEU A 162 10.05 2.30 6.67
C LEU A 162 11.42 2.34 5.97
N THR A 163 12.46 1.96 6.70
CA THR A 163 13.86 2.04 6.29
C THR A 163 14.34 0.71 5.74
N GLN A 164 14.98 0.71 4.56
CA GLN A 164 15.62 -0.49 4.00
C GLN A 164 16.76 -0.95 4.89
N ASP A 165 16.73 -2.23 5.25
CA ASP A 165 17.72 -2.84 6.13
C ASP A 165 17.87 -4.34 5.79
N PRO A 166 19.07 -4.82 5.41
CA PRO A 166 19.32 -6.24 5.17
C PRO A 166 18.99 -7.14 6.36
N ASP A 167 19.10 -6.61 7.58
CA ASP A 167 18.79 -7.32 8.83
C ASP A 167 17.39 -7.01 9.39
N GLY A 168 16.62 -6.19 8.66
CA GLY A 168 15.26 -5.79 9.05
C GLY A 168 14.31 -6.99 9.19
N LEU A 169 13.41 -6.91 10.18
CA LEU A 169 12.47 -7.99 10.48
C LEU A 169 11.22 -7.99 9.59
N LEU A 170 10.96 -6.90 8.87
CA LEU A 170 9.81 -6.77 7.99
C LEU A 170 10.22 -7.12 6.56
N THR A 171 9.79 -8.28 6.06
CA THR A 171 9.94 -8.62 4.64
C THR A 171 8.67 -8.24 3.91
N LEU A 172 8.71 -7.18 3.09
CA LEU A 172 7.55 -6.62 2.42
C LEU A 172 7.71 -6.62 0.90
N PRO A 173 6.62 -6.84 0.14
CA PRO A 173 6.67 -6.70 -1.31
C PRO A 173 6.78 -5.23 -1.70
N TYR A 174 7.75 -4.90 -2.55
CA TYR A 174 7.84 -3.58 -3.18
C TYR A 174 7.33 -3.59 -4.61
N TRP A 175 7.26 -4.78 -5.23
CA TRP A 175 6.64 -5.01 -6.53
C TRP A 175 5.80 -6.28 -6.50
N VAL A 176 4.62 -6.22 -7.09
CA VAL A 176 3.74 -7.39 -7.28
C VAL A 176 3.24 -7.38 -8.71
N ASP A 177 3.48 -8.46 -9.44
CA ASP A 177 2.81 -8.69 -10.71
C ASP A 177 1.40 -9.24 -10.48
N HIS A 178 0.41 -8.69 -11.16
CA HIS A 178 -0.99 -9.14 -11.05
C HIS A 178 -1.20 -10.53 -11.60
N VAL A 179 -0.39 -10.94 -12.56
CA VAL A 179 -0.58 -12.22 -13.27
C VAL A 179 0.09 -13.34 -12.50
N GLY A 180 -0.61 -13.90 -11.51
CA GLY A 180 -0.22 -15.14 -10.86
C GLY A 180 0.91 -15.04 -9.84
N SER A 181 1.20 -13.87 -9.32
CA SER A 181 2.23 -13.60 -8.30
C SER A 181 3.65 -14.04 -8.69
N ARG A 182 3.92 -14.27 -9.96
CA ARG A 182 5.20 -14.81 -10.46
C ARG A 182 6.34 -13.79 -10.40
N GLY A 183 6.03 -12.51 -10.43
CA GLY A 183 7.00 -11.42 -10.45
C GLY A 183 7.08 -10.64 -9.15
N THR A 184 6.63 -11.19 -8.02
CA THR A 184 6.72 -10.48 -6.73
C THR A 184 8.16 -10.31 -6.29
N LYS A 185 8.55 -9.06 -5.99
CA LYS A 185 9.87 -8.69 -5.48
C LYS A 185 9.75 -8.22 -4.05
N TRP A 186 10.71 -8.62 -3.23
CA TRP A 186 10.71 -8.45 -1.79
C TRP A 186 11.92 -7.67 -1.34
N GLN A 187 11.76 -6.88 -0.30
CA GLN A 187 12.83 -6.15 0.38
C GLN A 187 12.64 -6.28 1.89
N ARG A 188 13.73 -6.27 2.65
CA ARG A 188 13.71 -6.25 4.11
C ARG A 188 13.76 -4.82 4.61
N TYR A 189 12.97 -4.57 5.66
CA TYR A 189 12.79 -3.26 6.26
C TYR A 189 12.77 -3.34 7.78
N ARG A 190 12.98 -2.20 8.39
CA ARG A 190 12.62 -1.92 9.77
C ARG A 190 11.91 -0.56 9.86
N LEU A 191 11.15 -0.35 10.93
CA LEU A 191 10.69 0.98 11.30
C LEU A 191 11.80 1.66 12.11
N GLU A 192 12.15 2.88 11.73
CA GLU A 192 13.23 3.65 12.34
C GLU A 192 12.82 5.11 12.47
N LEU A 193 12.89 5.64 13.71
CA LEU A 193 12.67 7.05 13.95
C LEU A 193 13.88 7.84 13.46
N SER A 194 13.72 8.54 12.34
CA SER A 194 14.81 9.32 11.72
C SER A 194 14.28 10.50 10.93
N SER A 195 15.15 11.40 10.52
CA SER A 195 14.87 12.37 9.47
C SER A 195 14.86 11.70 8.10
N LEU A 196 14.35 12.39 7.09
CA LEU A 196 14.35 11.92 5.71
C LEU A 196 15.79 11.67 5.22
N ASN A 197 16.10 10.44 4.83
CA ASN A 197 17.45 10.01 4.42
C ASN A 197 17.38 9.03 3.22
N PRO A 198 18.51 8.69 2.56
CA PRO A 198 18.50 7.82 1.38
C PRO A 198 17.95 6.41 1.61
N ARG A 199 18.04 5.84 2.82
CA ARG A 199 17.60 4.47 3.11
C ARG A 199 16.08 4.31 3.20
N VAL A 200 15.32 5.40 3.37
CA VAL A 200 13.86 5.35 3.46
C VAL A 200 13.17 5.20 2.10
N TRP A 201 13.92 5.40 1.01
CA TRP A 201 13.40 5.37 -0.34
C TRP A 201 13.38 3.97 -0.94
N THR A 202 12.21 3.49 -1.27
CA THR A 202 12.00 2.24 -2.02
C THR A 202 11.70 2.56 -3.47
N GLN A 203 12.55 2.12 -4.38
CA GLN A 203 12.32 2.26 -5.81
C GLN A 203 11.41 1.13 -6.31
N ILE A 204 10.39 1.49 -7.07
CA ILE A 204 9.51 0.55 -7.76
C ILE A 204 10.19 0.09 -9.04
N LYS A 205 10.54 -1.18 -9.10
CA LYS A 205 11.26 -1.79 -10.23
C LYS A 205 10.88 -3.27 -10.40
N THR A 206 11.11 -3.80 -11.59
CA THR A 206 10.74 -5.18 -11.99
C THR A 206 11.91 -6.15 -12.06
N ASP A 207 13.13 -5.65 -12.03
CA ASP A 207 14.42 -6.37 -12.09
C ASP A 207 15.04 -6.62 -10.72
#